data_b4302c79496080bfe5c4a914e4c5d2ed
#
_entry.id   b4302c79496080bfe5c4a914e4c5d2ed
#
_cell.length_a   1.000
_cell.length_b   1.000
_cell.length_c   1.000
_cell.angle_alpha   90.00
_cell.angle_beta   90.00
_cell.angle_gamma   90.00
#
_symmetry.space_group_name_H-M   'P 1'
#
loop_
_entity.id
_entity.type
_entity.pdbx_description
1 polymer ?
#
loop_
_entity_poly.entity_id
_entity_poly.type
_entity_poly.pdbx_seq_one_letter_code
_entity_poly.pdbx_strand_id
1 'polypeptide(L)'
;MVRIRIEISYLEGVEDPEASTLHHNLGVLGYDTVEDTKIMKIYELSFSEDAHTAMGMAKSIAENLLINPGINKYDIIVIGEE
;
A
#
# COMPACT_ATOMS: atom_id res chain seq x y z
N MET A 1 -21.87 7.32 2.46
CA MET A 1 -20.40 7.42 2.67
C MET A 1 -19.71 6.19 2.10
N VAL A 2 -18.63 6.38 1.40
CA VAL A 2 -17.85 5.30 0.82
C VAL A 2 -16.48 5.29 1.48
N ARG A 3 -16.04 4.11 1.93
CA ARG A 3 -14.70 3.94 2.49
C ARG A 3 -13.83 3.21 1.49
N ILE A 4 -12.67 3.80 1.21
CA ILE A 4 -11.73 3.26 0.24
C ILE A 4 -10.39 3.07 0.90
N ARG A 5 -9.77 1.91 0.63
CA ARG A 5 -8.42 1.59 1.08
C ARG A 5 -7.48 1.73 -0.10
N ILE A 6 -6.39 2.45 0.12
CA ILE A 6 -5.30 2.55 -0.85
C ILE A 6 -4.10 1.82 -0.26
N GLU A 7 -3.65 0.78 -0.95
CA GLU A 7 -2.51 -0.04 -0.53
C GLU A 7 -1.32 0.31 -1.39
N ILE A 8 -0.23 0.73 -0.77
CA ILE A 8 0.98 1.17 -1.48
C ILE A 8 2.13 0.25 -1.15
N SER A 9 2.80 -0.26 -2.18
CA SER A 9 3.96 -1.12 -2.04
C SER A 9 5.04 -0.72 -3.04
N TYR A 10 6.23 -1.30 -2.91
CA TYR A 10 7.31 -1.10 -3.87
C TYR A 10 7.05 -1.89 -5.14
N LEU A 11 7.51 -1.35 -6.27
CA LEU A 11 7.49 -2.06 -7.55
C LEU A 11 8.37 -3.31 -7.47
N GLU A 12 8.05 -4.30 -8.29
CA GLU A 12 8.89 -5.49 -8.45
C GLU A 12 10.31 -5.07 -8.83
N GLY A 13 11.29 -5.70 -8.19
CA GLY A 13 12.71 -5.42 -8.44
C GLY A 13 13.25 -4.16 -7.78
N VAL A 14 12.41 -3.37 -7.14
CA VAL A 14 12.86 -2.21 -6.36
C VAL A 14 13.02 -2.64 -4.91
N GLU A 15 14.21 -2.42 -4.35
CA GLU A 15 14.49 -2.79 -2.97
C GLU A 15 13.79 -1.85 -2.00
N ASP A 16 13.14 -2.46 -1.00
CA ASP A 16 12.60 -1.75 0.16
C ASP A 16 13.61 -1.91 1.29
N PRO A 17 14.35 -0.85 1.66
CA PRO A 17 15.40 -0.98 2.68
C PRO A 17 14.85 -1.35 4.06
N GLU A 18 13.62 -0.92 4.39
CA GLU A 18 13.00 -1.27 5.67
C GLU A 18 12.66 -2.76 5.73
N ALA A 19 12.07 -3.30 4.65
CA ALA A 19 11.74 -4.72 4.56
C ALA A 19 13.01 -5.58 4.56
N SER A 20 14.07 -5.16 3.87
CA SER A 20 15.35 -5.84 3.86
C SER A 20 15.97 -5.92 5.25
N THR A 21 15.95 -4.81 5.99
CA THR A 21 16.45 -4.75 7.34
C THR A 21 15.66 -5.66 8.28
N LEU A 22 14.33 -5.61 8.18
CA LEU A 22 13.47 -6.48 8.97
C LEU A 22 13.74 -7.94 8.67
N HIS A 23 13.86 -8.30 7.40
CA HIS A 23 14.12 -9.67 6.98
C HIS A 23 15.47 -10.17 7.54
N HIS A 24 16.50 -9.35 7.46
CA HIS A 24 17.82 -9.69 8.04
C HIS A 24 17.70 -9.93 9.55
N ASN A 25 16.99 -9.05 10.26
CA ASN A 25 16.83 -9.17 11.71
C ASN A 25 16.03 -10.41 12.11
N LEU A 26 15.06 -10.82 11.32
CA LEU A 26 14.33 -12.06 11.56
C LEU A 26 15.29 -13.27 11.52
N GLY A 27 16.18 -13.30 10.56
CA GLY A 27 17.21 -14.35 10.48
C GLY A 27 18.15 -14.33 11.66
N VAL A 28 18.60 -13.15 12.09
CA VAL A 28 19.47 -12.99 13.27
C VAL A 28 18.78 -13.54 14.52
N LEU A 29 17.48 -13.38 14.65
CA LEU A 29 16.70 -13.85 15.80
C LEU A 29 16.31 -15.34 15.70
N GLY A 30 16.67 -16.01 14.61
CA GLY A 30 16.42 -17.44 14.45
C GLY A 30 15.15 -17.81 13.70
N TYR A 31 14.46 -16.84 13.10
CA TYR A 31 13.25 -17.09 12.31
C TYR A 31 13.63 -17.45 10.87
N ASP A 32 14.31 -18.58 10.70
CA ASP A 32 14.92 -18.96 9.43
C ASP A 32 13.93 -19.42 8.35
N THR A 33 12.69 -19.69 8.74
CA THR A 33 11.65 -20.14 7.80
C THR A 33 10.91 -19.01 7.12
N VAL A 34 11.20 -17.76 7.46
CA VAL A 34 10.63 -16.59 6.77
C VAL A 34 11.40 -16.40 5.47
N GLU A 35 10.77 -16.75 4.35
CA GLU A 35 11.42 -16.72 3.04
C GLU A 35 11.39 -15.34 2.39
N ASP A 36 10.37 -14.54 2.71
CA ASP A 36 10.20 -13.22 2.13
C ASP A 36 9.56 -12.27 3.15
N THR A 37 9.85 -10.99 3.02
CA THR A 37 9.32 -9.94 3.89
C THR A 37 8.88 -8.76 3.03
N LYS A 38 7.65 -8.33 3.21
CA LYS A 38 7.08 -7.23 2.46
C LYS A 38 6.39 -6.26 3.40
N ILE A 39 6.60 -4.97 3.17
CA ILE A 39 5.96 -3.91 3.94
C ILE A 39 5.09 -3.09 2.99
N MET A 40 3.90 -2.75 3.45
CA MET A 40 2.96 -1.94 2.68
C MET A 40 2.44 -0.81 3.55
N LYS A 41 2.15 0.34 2.93
CA LYS A 41 1.39 1.41 3.57
C LYS A 41 -0.06 1.30 3.14
N ILE A 42 -0.95 1.49 4.11
CA ILE A 42 -2.39 1.43 3.87
C ILE A 42 -3.01 2.75 4.33
N TYR A 43 -3.76 3.38 3.42
CA TYR A 43 -4.54 4.57 3.73
C TYR A 43 -6.01 4.22 3.60
N GLU A 44 -6.82 4.59 4.58
CA GLU A 44 -8.27 4.45 4.50
C GLU A 44 -8.89 5.84 4.44
N LEU A 45 -9.61 6.10 3.39
CA LEU A 45 -10.25 7.39 3.15
C LEU A 45 -11.77 7.20 3.06
N SER A 46 -12.50 8.09 3.73
CA SER A 46 -13.96 8.11 3.68
C SER A 46 -14.42 9.29 2.84
N PHE A 47 -15.28 9.02 1.87
CA PHE A 47 -15.78 10.02 0.94
C PHE A 47 -17.29 10.18 1.11
N SER A 48 -17.76 11.40 0.98
CA SER A 48 -19.21 11.70 0.93
C SER A 48 -19.76 11.61 -0.49
N GLU A 49 -19.01 11.04 -1.42
CA GLU A 49 -19.37 10.85 -2.81
C GLU A 49 -19.88 9.43 -3.05
N ASP A 50 -20.45 9.18 -4.25
CA ASP A 50 -20.77 7.80 -4.66
C ASP A 50 -19.48 7.00 -4.93
N ALA A 51 -19.61 5.67 -5.03
CA ALA A 51 -18.46 4.78 -5.18
C ALA A 51 -17.64 5.08 -6.43
N HIS A 52 -18.30 5.34 -7.56
CA HIS A 52 -17.62 5.63 -8.82
C HIS A 52 -16.78 6.91 -8.73
N THR A 53 -17.37 7.97 -8.21
CA THR A 53 -16.67 9.25 -8.04
C THR A 53 -15.55 9.12 -7.02
N ALA A 54 -15.81 8.43 -5.89
CA ALA A 54 -14.83 8.21 -4.84
C ALA A 54 -13.61 7.41 -5.36
N MET A 55 -13.84 6.39 -6.18
CA MET A 55 -12.75 5.61 -6.80
C MET A 55 -11.86 6.49 -7.67
N GLY A 56 -12.46 7.36 -8.50
CA GLY A 56 -11.72 8.30 -9.32
C GLY A 56 -10.90 9.28 -8.50
N MET A 57 -11.48 9.79 -7.41
CA MET A 57 -10.78 10.69 -6.49
C MET A 57 -9.64 9.98 -5.78
N ALA A 58 -9.86 8.76 -5.31
CA ALA A 58 -8.83 7.97 -4.64
C ALA A 58 -7.65 7.67 -5.57
N LYS A 59 -7.93 7.35 -6.83
CA LYS A 59 -6.89 7.15 -7.83
C LYS A 59 -6.05 8.41 -8.02
N SER A 60 -6.72 9.55 -8.15
CA SER A 60 -6.05 10.85 -8.30
C SER A 60 -5.18 11.17 -7.08
N ILE A 61 -5.70 10.93 -5.87
CA ILE A 61 -4.97 11.15 -4.63
C ILE A 61 -3.72 10.26 -4.58
N ALA A 62 -3.88 8.98 -4.91
CA ALA A 62 -2.76 8.05 -4.91
C ALA A 62 -1.66 8.51 -5.87
N GLU A 63 -2.02 8.84 -7.10
CA GLU A 63 -1.06 9.20 -8.14
C GLU A 63 -0.41 10.56 -7.92
N ASN A 64 -1.15 11.53 -7.38
CA ASN A 64 -0.65 12.89 -7.24
C ASN A 64 -0.02 13.20 -5.89
N LEU A 65 -0.33 12.41 -4.87
CA LEU A 65 0.06 12.76 -3.51
C LEU A 65 0.78 11.63 -2.76
N LEU A 66 0.37 10.37 -2.93
CA LEU A 66 0.78 9.30 -2.03
C LEU A 66 1.94 8.47 -2.55
N ILE A 67 2.08 8.30 -3.85
CA ILE A 67 3.11 7.42 -4.41
C ILE A 67 4.21 8.20 -5.12
N ASN A 68 5.37 7.57 -5.18
CA ASN A 68 6.44 7.93 -6.10
C ASN A 68 6.39 6.90 -7.24
N PRO A 69 5.93 7.28 -8.45
CA PRO A 69 5.71 6.30 -9.53
C PRO A 69 6.98 5.58 -9.99
N GLY A 70 8.16 6.13 -9.67
CA GLY A 70 9.43 5.47 -9.98
C GLY A 70 9.74 4.27 -9.10
N ILE A 71 9.11 4.18 -7.91
CA ILE A 71 9.39 3.12 -6.94
C ILE A 71 8.16 2.43 -6.37
N ASN A 72 6.97 3.01 -6.52
CA ASN A 72 5.74 2.51 -5.91
C ASN A 72 4.71 2.03 -6.92
N LYS A 73 3.89 1.08 -6.48
CA LYS A 73 2.61 0.73 -7.09
C LYS A 73 1.52 0.86 -6.03
N TYR A 74 0.26 0.90 -6.46
CA TYR A 74 -0.85 0.99 -5.54
C TYR A 74 -2.04 0.16 -6.02
N ASP A 75 -2.87 -0.23 -5.06
CA ASP A 75 -4.17 -0.85 -5.30
C ASP A 75 -5.24 -0.07 -4.57
N ILE A 76 -6.42 0.03 -5.16
CA ILE A 76 -7.56 0.74 -4.57
C ILE A 76 -8.68 -0.27 -4.36
N ILE A 77 -9.21 -0.32 -3.14
CA ILE A 77 -10.23 -1.29 -2.75
C ILE A 77 -11.36 -0.55 -2.04
N VAL A 78 -12.59 -0.73 -2.53
CA VAL A 78 -13.78 -0.26 -1.81
C VAL A 78 -14.04 -1.22 -0.67
N ILE A 79 -13.97 -0.73 0.56
CA ILE A 79 -14.13 -1.57 1.75
C ILE A 79 -15.46 -1.37 2.46
N GLY A 80 -16.27 -0.39 2.06
CA GLY A 80 -17.60 -0.17 2.61
C GLY A 80 -18.34 0.94 1.90
N GLU A 81 -19.64 0.76 1.79
CA GLU A 81 -20.58 1.76 1.26
C GLU A 81 -21.74 1.88 2.23
N GLU A 82 -22.12 3.12 2.54
CA GLU A 82 -23.25 3.40 3.44
C GLU A 82 -24.17 4.47 2.85
#